data_8cfe652aebb973caa05620e5b8c890d1
#
_entry.id   8cfe652aebb973caa05620e5b8c890d1
#
_cell.length_a   1.000
_cell.length_b   1.000
_cell.length_c   1.000
_cell.angle_alpha   90.00
_cell.angle_beta   90.00
_cell.angle_gamma   90.00
#
_symmetry.space_group_name_H-M   'P 1'
#
loop_
_entity.id
_entity.type
_entity.pdbx_description
1 polymer ?
#
loop_
_entity_poly.entity_id
_entity_poly.type
_entity_poly.pdbx_seq_one_letter_code
_entity_poly.pdbx_strand_id
1 'polypeptide(L)' 'MSTELSMLAARIRSEMSEIAVVTNRAQTAWQKAKSDHDDFYVDSAALNLHGFYSGLERLFQLIASRIDE' A
#
# COMPACT_ATOMS: atom_id res chain seq x y z
N MET A 1 18.04 21.22 4.28
CA MET A 1 16.86 20.69 3.56
C MET A 1 15.66 21.55 3.90
N SER A 2 14.81 21.83 2.93
CA SER A 2 13.65 22.67 3.17
C SER A 2 12.58 21.91 3.97
N THR A 3 11.72 22.68 4.64
CA THR A 3 10.58 22.12 5.37
C THR A 3 9.67 21.32 4.44
N GLU A 4 9.49 21.79 3.20
CA GLU A 4 8.66 21.12 2.21
C GLU A 4 9.20 19.73 1.87
N LEU A 5 10.51 19.60 1.70
CA LEU A 5 11.13 18.30 1.43
C LEU A 5 11.01 17.37 2.63
N SER A 6 11.14 17.91 3.85
CA SER A 6 10.96 17.11 5.06
C SER A 6 9.53 16.59 5.19
N MET A 7 8.56 17.43 4.87
CA MET A 7 7.14 17.05 4.91
C MET A 7 6.83 16.00 3.85
N LEU A 8 7.37 16.17 2.64
CA LEU A 8 7.19 15.19 1.57
C LEU A 8 7.79 13.84 1.95
N ALA A 9 8.99 13.84 2.51
CA ALA A 9 9.63 12.61 2.97
C ALA A 9 8.81 11.91 4.05
N ALA A 10 8.23 12.66 4.98
CA ALA A 10 7.36 12.11 6.02
C ALA A 10 6.10 11.48 5.43
N ARG A 11 5.49 12.12 4.44
CA ARG A 11 4.30 11.58 3.77
C ARG A 11 4.62 10.32 2.99
N ILE A 12 5.76 10.30 2.30
CA ILE A 12 6.20 9.11 1.57
C ILE A 12 6.39 7.94 2.54
N ARG A 13 7.06 8.18 3.67
CA ARG A 13 7.27 7.13 4.68
C ARG A 13 5.94 6.61 5.22
N SER A 14 4.98 7.52 5.46
CA SER A 14 3.65 7.14 5.94
C SER A 14 2.92 6.25 4.94
N GLU A 15 2.93 6.63 3.66
CA GLU A 15 2.30 5.83 2.60
C GLU A 15 2.98 4.46 2.45
N MET A 16 4.30 4.41 2.54
CA MET A 16 5.04 3.15 2.48
C MET A 16 4.69 2.24 3.65
N SER A 17 4.50 2.80 4.85
CA SER A 17 4.08 2.02 6.01
C SER A 17 2.69 1.42 5.81
N GLU A 18 1.76 2.18 5.25
CA GLU A 18 0.42 1.68 4.94
C GLU A 18 0.45 0.58 3.89
N ILE A 19 1.27 0.76 2.84
CA ILE A 19 1.46 -0.26 1.81
C ILE A 19 1.99 -1.55 2.43
N ALA A 20 2.95 -1.46 3.34
CA ALA A 20 3.52 -2.63 4.01
C ALA A 20 2.46 -3.38 4.82
N VAL A 21 1.58 -2.66 5.52
CA VAL A 21 0.49 -3.28 6.29
C VAL A 21 -0.46 -4.04 5.35
N VAL A 22 -0.87 -3.40 4.25
CA VAL A 22 -1.80 -4.00 3.29
C VAL A 22 -1.17 -5.22 2.62
N THR A 23 0.10 -5.13 2.25
CA THR A 23 0.83 -6.25 1.64
C THR A 23 0.88 -7.44 2.59
N ASN A 24 1.17 -7.19 3.87
CA ASN A 24 1.23 -8.24 4.87
C ASN A 24 -0.14 -8.92 5.06
N ARG A 25 -1.20 -8.13 5.08
CA ARG A 25 -2.58 -8.66 5.17
C ARG A 25 -2.93 -9.51 3.96
N ALA A 26 -2.54 -9.07 2.76
CA ALA A 26 -2.80 -9.82 1.53
C ALA A 26 -2.08 -11.16 1.55
N GLN A 27 -0.82 -11.19 1.98
CA GLN A 27 -0.05 -12.42 2.09
C GLN A 27 -0.68 -13.39 3.10
N THR A 28 -1.08 -12.89 4.25
CA THR A 28 -1.71 -13.72 5.29
C THR A 28 -3.03 -14.31 4.78
N ALA A 29 -3.85 -13.49 4.15
CA ALA A 29 -5.13 -13.96 3.60
C ALA A 29 -4.94 -15.00 2.51
N TRP A 30 -3.94 -14.78 1.64
CA TRP A 30 -3.65 -15.72 0.55
C TRP A 30 -3.20 -17.07 1.10
N GLN A 31 -2.32 -17.06 2.11
CA GLN A 31 -1.85 -18.30 2.72
C GLN A 31 -2.98 -19.07 3.39
N LYS A 32 -3.90 -18.35 4.03
CA LYS A 32 -5.09 -18.98 4.63
C LYS A 32 -6.02 -19.56 3.57
N ALA A 33 -6.19 -18.86 2.45
CA ALA A 33 -7.00 -19.35 1.34
C ALA A 33 -6.44 -20.66 0.79
N LYS A 34 -5.13 -20.74 0.67
CA LYS A 34 -4.46 -21.95 0.18
C LYS A 34 -4.60 -23.12 1.15
N SER A 35 -4.53 -22.85 2.46
CA SER A 35 -4.65 -23.89 3.50
C SER A 35 -6.06 -24.40 3.67
N ASP A 36 -7.03 -23.47 3.73
CA ASP A 36 -8.38 -23.76 4.16
C ASP A 36 -9.36 -23.94 2.99
N HIS A 37 -8.93 -23.58 1.79
CA HIS A 37 -9.78 -23.59 0.57
C HIS A 37 -11.05 -22.75 0.78
N ASP A 38 -10.93 -21.62 1.47
CA ASP A 38 -12.05 -20.76 1.83
C ASP A 38 -12.06 -19.52 0.95
N ASP A 39 -13.16 -19.34 0.19
CA ASP A 39 -13.33 -18.21 -0.72
C ASP A 39 -13.29 -16.86 -0.01
N PHE A 40 -13.69 -16.82 1.26
CA PHE A 40 -13.60 -15.59 2.06
C PHE A 40 -12.16 -15.07 2.10
N TYR A 41 -11.18 -15.95 2.28
CA TYR A 41 -9.78 -15.52 2.32
C TYR A 41 -9.25 -15.11 0.95
N VAL A 42 -9.78 -15.69 -0.12
CA VAL A 42 -9.45 -15.25 -1.49
C VAL A 42 -9.96 -13.82 -1.70
N ASP A 43 -11.19 -13.53 -1.30
CA ASP A 43 -11.78 -12.20 -1.41
C ASP A 43 -11.01 -11.20 -0.56
N SER A 44 -10.61 -11.59 0.65
CA SER A 44 -9.82 -10.75 1.53
C SER A 44 -8.45 -10.41 0.92
N ALA A 45 -7.79 -11.40 0.31
CA ALA A 45 -6.52 -11.18 -0.36
C ALA A 45 -6.68 -10.20 -1.53
N ALA A 46 -7.74 -10.36 -2.32
CA ALA A 46 -8.02 -9.48 -3.46
C ALA A 46 -8.27 -8.04 -3.01
N LEU A 47 -9.05 -7.87 -1.93
CA LEU A 47 -9.34 -6.54 -1.38
C LEU A 47 -8.07 -5.85 -0.89
N ASN A 48 -7.21 -6.59 -0.18
CA ASN A 48 -5.95 -6.04 0.31
C ASN A 48 -4.98 -5.73 -0.83
N LEU A 49 -4.99 -6.53 -1.89
CA LEU A 49 -4.19 -6.26 -3.08
C LEU A 49 -4.65 -4.99 -3.78
N HIS A 50 -5.97 -4.76 -3.83
CA HIS A 50 -6.52 -3.50 -4.34
C HIS A 50 -6.01 -2.30 -3.52
N GLY A 51 -6.00 -2.43 -2.20
CA GLY A 51 -5.45 -1.41 -1.31
C GLY A 51 -3.98 -1.14 -1.57
N PHE A 52 -3.20 -2.18 -1.87
CA PHE A 52 -1.80 -2.05 -2.24
C PHE A 52 -1.63 -1.20 -3.50
N TYR A 53 -2.39 -1.48 -4.56
CA TYR A 53 -2.33 -0.71 -5.80
C TYR A 53 -2.74 0.74 -5.59
N SER A 54 -3.80 0.96 -4.82
CA SER A 54 -4.26 2.32 -4.50
C SER A 54 -3.20 3.11 -3.73
N GLY A 55 -2.51 2.46 -2.80
CA GLY A 55 -1.41 3.08 -2.06
C GLY A 55 -0.25 3.44 -2.97
N LEU A 56 0.10 2.57 -3.92
CA LEU A 56 1.14 2.83 -4.90
C LEU A 56 0.79 4.03 -5.77
N GLU A 57 -0.45 4.11 -6.24
CA GLU A 57 -0.92 5.25 -7.02
C GLU A 57 -0.78 6.56 -6.26
N ARG A 58 -1.20 6.59 -4.98
CA ARG A 58 -1.06 7.79 -4.14
C ARG A 58 0.40 8.19 -4.00
N LEU A 59 1.29 7.22 -3.81
CA LEU A 59 2.71 7.47 -3.69
C LEU A 59 3.29 8.08 -4.97
N PHE A 60 2.94 7.50 -6.11
CA PHE A 60 3.41 8.02 -7.40
C PHE A 60 2.86 9.40 -7.68
N GLN A 61 1.60 9.67 -7.34
CA GLN A 61 0.99 11.00 -7.51
C GLN A 61 1.70 12.05 -6.64
N LEU A 62 2.06 11.69 -5.43
CA LEU A 62 2.83 12.58 -4.55
C LEU A 62 4.16 12.96 -5.16
N ILE A 63 4.88 11.97 -5.70
CA ILE A 63 6.19 12.20 -6.31
C ILE A 63 6.05 13.02 -7.59
N ALA A 64 5.12 12.65 -8.45
CA ALA A 64 4.90 13.33 -9.73
C ALA A 64 4.49 14.79 -9.52
N SER A 65 3.60 15.04 -8.58
CA SER A 65 3.15 16.38 -8.23
C SER A 65 4.33 17.27 -7.79
N ARG A 66 5.27 16.70 -7.05
CA ARG A 66 6.44 17.44 -6.59
C ARG A 66 7.42 17.73 -7.72
N ILE A 67 7.59 16.79 -8.65
CA ILE A 67 8.48 16.96 -9.81
C ILE A 67 7.93 18.02 -10.77
N ASP A 68 6.62 18.06 -10.96
CA ASP A 68 5.96 18.97 -11.89
C ASP A 68 5.93 20.43 -11.41
N GLU A 69 6.21 20.65 -10.14
CA GLU A 69 6.34 22.00 -9.62
C GLU A 69 7.65 22.65 -10.08
#